data_4498f57e69716871affc4a4aa5049aa0
#
_entry.id   4498f57e69716871affc4a4aa5049aa0
#
_cell.length_a   1.000
_cell.length_b   1.000
_cell.length_c   1.000
_cell.angle_alpha   90.00
_cell.angle_beta   90.00
_cell.angle_gamma   90.00
#
_symmetry.space_group_name_H-M   'P 1'
#
loop_
_entity.id
_entity.type
_entity.pdbx_description
1 polymer ?
#
loop_
_entity_poly.entity_id
_entity_poly.type
_entity_poly.pdbx_seq_one_letter_code
_entity_poly.pdbx_strand_id
1 'polypeptide(L)'
;VENLLGGDGEGWKIAMATAGFERGLMLRSPARFQQTAAKLLQLYLDNESDCSPAMQASIVEAWAQSESYALSIYHTASKMLAGGSIGSESSLGKIFWSELDHMMHQTALKILGASAELSLDSKHDAAKWIKGFMFSYAGPIYAGTNEIQKNIIAERLLGLPK
;
A
#
# COMPACT_ATOMS: atom_id res chain seq x y z
N VAL A 1 11.03 -2.31 38.29
CA VAL A 1 12.03 -3.15 37.57
C VAL A 1 11.35 -4.30 36.85
N GLU A 2 10.24 -4.84 37.38
CA GLU A 2 9.50 -5.97 36.76
C GLU A 2 8.87 -5.65 35.36
N ASN A 3 8.70 -4.36 35.06
CA ASN A 3 8.12 -3.90 33.75
C ASN A 3 9.17 -3.36 32.78
N LEU A 4 10.45 -3.59 33.04
CA LEU A 4 11.53 -3.20 32.13
C LEU A 4 11.67 -4.25 31.03
N LEU A 5 11.47 -3.82 29.78
CA LEU A 5 11.71 -4.66 28.61
C LEU A 5 13.17 -4.48 28.17
N GLY A 6 13.97 -5.56 28.26
CA GLY A 6 15.40 -5.51 27.98
C GLY A 6 16.25 -4.92 29.11
N GLY A 7 17.49 -4.56 28.81
CA GLY A 7 18.41 -3.95 29.75
C GLY A 7 18.28 -2.43 29.82
N ASP A 8 18.89 -1.84 30.87
CA ASP A 8 18.99 -0.40 30.99
C ASP A 8 19.77 0.20 29.78
N GLY A 9 19.23 1.26 29.17
CA GLY A 9 19.80 1.89 27.98
C GLY A 9 19.45 1.21 26.64
N GLU A 10 18.75 0.07 26.61
CA GLU A 10 18.40 -0.64 25.37
C GLU A 10 17.08 -0.17 24.72
N GLY A 11 16.40 0.84 25.26
CA GLY A 11 15.08 1.27 24.78
C GLY A 11 15.02 1.58 23.29
N TRP A 12 16.03 2.24 22.74
CA TRP A 12 16.09 2.55 21.30
C TRP A 12 16.18 1.29 20.44
N LYS A 13 17.03 0.34 20.83
CA LYS A 13 17.19 -0.95 20.13
C LYS A 13 15.88 -1.74 20.11
N ILE A 14 15.17 -1.75 21.23
CA ILE A 14 13.89 -2.45 21.37
C ILE A 14 12.80 -1.76 20.55
N ALA A 15 12.71 -0.43 20.60
CA ALA A 15 11.77 0.34 19.76
C ALA A 15 12.01 0.09 18.26
N MET A 16 13.27 0.07 17.83
CA MET A 16 13.62 -0.21 16.42
C MET A 16 13.35 -1.66 16.03
N ALA A 17 13.51 -2.62 16.94
CA ALA A 17 13.15 -4.00 16.69
C ALA A 17 11.63 -4.14 16.47
N THR A 18 10.80 -3.50 17.32
CA THR A 18 9.34 -3.48 17.16
C THR A 18 8.94 -2.92 15.80
N ALA A 19 9.49 -1.76 15.41
CA ALA A 19 9.24 -1.17 14.10
C ALA A 19 9.72 -2.07 12.94
N GLY A 20 10.78 -2.85 13.15
CA GLY A 20 11.27 -3.85 12.20
C GLY A 20 10.31 -5.03 12.03
N PHE A 21 9.77 -5.54 13.14
CA PHE A 21 8.76 -6.62 13.13
C PHE A 21 7.46 -6.16 12.48
N GLU A 22 6.98 -4.95 12.76
CA GLU A 22 5.79 -4.41 12.09
C GLU A 22 5.95 -4.39 10.56
N ARG A 23 7.12 -4.02 10.04
CA ARG A 23 7.40 -4.03 8.60
C ARG A 23 7.35 -5.42 8.01
N GLY A 24 7.82 -6.44 8.73
CA GLY A 24 7.74 -7.83 8.33
C GLY A 24 6.31 -8.39 8.32
N LEU A 25 5.52 -8.06 9.34
CA LEU A 25 4.11 -8.43 9.47
C LEU A 25 3.18 -7.61 8.55
N MET A 26 3.64 -6.47 8.04
CA MET A 26 2.89 -5.58 7.17
C MET A 26 2.95 -5.95 5.68
N LEU A 27 3.26 -7.20 5.37
CA LEU A 27 2.95 -7.76 4.06
C LEU A 27 1.42 -7.70 3.89
N ARG A 28 0.95 -6.58 3.33
CA ARG A 28 -0.47 -6.42 3.04
C ARG A 28 -0.88 -7.52 2.08
N SER A 29 -2.00 -8.16 2.40
CA SER A 29 -2.53 -9.23 1.56
C SER A 29 -2.67 -8.75 0.10
N PRO A 30 -2.04 -9.42 -0.88
CA PRO A 30 -2.17 -9.04 -2.29
C PRO A 30 -3.60 -9.16 -2.78
N ALA A 31 -4.38 -10.09 -2.25
CA ALA A 31 -5.79 -10.29 -2.59
C ALA A 31 -6.63 -9.02 -2.36
N ARG A 32 -6.26 -8.18 -1.40
CA ARG A 32 -6.95 -6.89 -1.19
C ARG A 32 -6.81 -5.98 -2.42
N PHE A 33 -5.59 -5.85 -2.98
CA PHE A 33 -5.34 -4.97 -4.12
C PHE A 33 -5.90 -5.55 -5.40
N GLN A 34 -5.78 -6.86 -5.61
CA GLN A 34 -6.41 -7.57 -6.72
C GLN A 34 -7.93 -7.40 -6.69
N GLN A 35 -8.57 -7.54 -5.52
CA GLN A 35 -10.01 -7.30 -5.38
C GLN A 35 -10.38 -5.83 -5.64
N THR A 36 -9.56 -4.88 -5.19
CA THR A 36 -9.80 -3.45 -5.45
C THR A 36 -9.66 -3.15 -6.93
N ALA A 37 -8.65 -3.69 -7.62
CA ALA A 37 -8.47 -3.55 -9.06
C ALA A 37 -9.65 -4.17 -9.84
N ALA A 38 -10.15 -5.34 -9.44
CA ALA A 38 -11.32 -5.96 -10.05
C ALA A 38 -12.60 -5.11 -9.88
N LYS A 39 -12.82 -4.52 -8.70
CA LYS A 39 -13.92 -3.60 -8.46
C LYS A 39 -13.78 -2.31 -9.26
N LEU A 40 -12.56 -1.82 -9.41
CA LEU A 40 -12.26 -0.63 -10.21
C LEU A 40 -12.52 -0.89 -11.71
N LEU A 41 -12.17 -2.07 -12.20
CA LEU A 41 -12.51 -2.49 -13.56
C LEU A 41 -14.04 -2.55 -13.75
N GLN A 42 -14.78 -3.13 -12.79
CA GLN A 42 -16.24 -3.16 -12.88
C GLN A 42 -16.83 -1.75 -12.90
N LEU A 43 -16.34 -0.86 -12.03
CA LEU A 43 -16.77 0.54 -12.01
C LEU A 43 -16.52 1.23 -13.38
N TYR A 44 -15.38 0.94 -14.01
CA TYR A 44 -15.08 1.43 -15.36
C TYR A 44 -16.08 0.90 -16.39
N LEU A 45 -16.33 -0.41 -16.41
CA LEU A 45 -17.27 -1.03 -17.36
C LEU A 45 -18.70 -0.50 -17.22
N ASP A 46 -19.13 -0.22 -15.98
CA ASP A 46 -20.46 0.34 -15.70
C ASP A 46 -20.58 1.81 -16.15
N ASN A 47 -19.46 2.50 -16.43
CA ASN A 47 -19.40 3.90 -16.82
C ASN A 47 -18.57 4.12 -18.10
N GLU A 48 -18.39 3.09 -18.93
CA GLU A 48 -17.44 3.11 -20.05
C GLU A 48 -17.69 4.25 -21.05
N SER A 49 -18.97 4.60 -21.31
CA SER A 49 -19.36 5.67 -22.22
C SER A 49 -18.84 7.06 -21.79
N ASP A 50 -18.61 7.25 -20.51
CA ASP A 50 -18.21 8.54 -19.92
C ASP A 50 -16.70 8.58 -19.63
N CYS A 51 -15.99 7.47 -19.89
CA CYS A 51 -14.59 7.30 -19.57
C CYS A 51 -13.67 7.68 -20.74
N SER A 52 -12.60 8.40 -20.43
CA SER A 52 -11.55 8.73 -21.40
C SER A 52 -10.57 7.58 -21.61
N PRO A 53 -9.84 7.55 -22.76
CA PRO A 53 -8.74 6.57 -22.93
C PRO A 53 -7.69 6.60 -21.84
N ALA A 54 -7.46 7.75 -21.20
CA ALA A 54 -6.54 7.87 -20.07
C ALA A 54 -7.05 7.13 -18.82
N MET A 55 -8.37 7.11 -18.59
CA MET A 55 -8.98 6.31 -17.53
C MET A 55 -8.82 4.81 -17.79
N GLN A 56 -9.02 4.37 -19.04
CA GLN A 56 -8.78 3.00 -19.45
C GLN A 56 -7.32 2.58 -19.17
N ALA A 57 -6.35 3.40 -19.55
CA ALA A 57 -4.94 3.15 -19.25
C ALA A 57 -4.68 3.01 -17.74
N SER A 58 -5.32 3.85 -16.90
CA SER A 58 -5.21 3.76 -15.45
C SER A 58 -5.79 2.46 -14.88
N ILE A 59 -6.83 1.90 -15.49
CA ILE A 59 -7.39 0.59 -15.10
C ILE A 59 -6.39 -0.53 -15.40
N VAL A 60 -5.82 -0.53 -16.60
CA VAL A 60 -4.79 -1.52 -17.00
C VAL A 60 -3.59 -1.44 -16.06
N GLU A 61 -3.13 -0.24 -15.75
CA GLU A 61 -2.02 0.00 -14.82
C GLU A 61 -2.35 -0.51 -13.41
N ALA A 62 -3.55 -0.24 -12.89
CA ALA A 62 -4.00 -0.71 -11.57
C ALA A 62 -3.98 -2.24 -11.50
N TRP A 63 -4.45 -2.91 -12.55
CA TRP A 63 -4.43 -4.37 -12.64
C TRP A 63 -2.99 -4.90 -12.69
N ALA A 64 -2.17 -4.39 -13.59
CA ALA A 64 -0.79 -4.83 -13.75
C ALA A 64 0.04 -4.63 -12.47
N GLN A 65 -0.12 -3.50 -11.78
CA GLN A 65 0.55 -3.23 -10.52
C GLN A 65 0.05 -4.14 -9.38
N SER A 66 -1.24 -4.46 -9.33
CA SER A 66 -1.78 -5.38 -8.31
C SER A 66 -1.21 -6.79 -8.47
N GLU A 67 -1.06 -7.28 -9.70
CA GLU A 67 -0.41 -8.57 -9.99
C GLU A 67 1.10 -8.54 -9.68
N SER A 68 1.79 -7.47 -10.04
CA SER A 68 3.20 -7.28 -9.73
C SER A 68 3.44 -7.28 -8.22
N TYR A 69 2.56 -6.62 -7.46
CA TYR A 69 2.61 -6.67 -6.00
C TYR A 69 2.39 -8.07 -5.45
N ALA A 70 1.42 -8.82 -5.98
CA ALA A 70 1.16 -10.19 -5.57
C ALA A 70 2.41 -11.09 -5.78
N LEU A 71 3.04 -10.99 -6.94
CA LEU A 71 4.27 -11.72 -7.25
C LEU A 71 5.42 -11.35 -6.29
N SER A 72 5.57 -10.08 -5.94
CA SER A 72 6.59 -9.62 -5.00
C SER A 72 6.37 -10.17 -3.59
N ILE A 73 5.11 -10.26 -3.14
CA ILE A 73 4.75 -10.86 -1.86
C ILE A 73 5.03 -12.37 -1.85
N TYR A 74 4.67 -13.08 -2.92
CA TYR A 74 4.95 -14.52 -3.04
C TYR A 74 6.45 -14.80 -3.07
N HIS A 75 7.24 -13.95 -3.76
CA HIS A 75 8.71 -14.04 -3.74
C HIS A 75 9.26 -13.88 -2.31
N THR A 76 8.78 -12.85 -1.59
CA THR A 76 9.19 -12.60 -0.20
C THR A 76 8.81 -13.76 0.72
N ALA A 77 7.60 -14.31 0.59
CA ALA A 77 7.16 -15.47 1.36
C ALA A 77 8.02 -16.70 1.07
N SER A 78 8.35 -16.95 -0.19
CA SER A 78 9.23 -18.05 -0.60
C SER A 78 10.64 -17.91 -0.01
N LYS A 79 11.19 -16.68 0.01
CA LYS A 79 12.49 -16.39 0.64
C LYS A 79 12.45 -16.69 2.14
N MET A 80 11.37 -16.32 2.83
CA MET A 80 11.21 -16.62 4.27
C MET A 80 11.10 -18.11 4.54
N LEU A 81 10.33 -18.84 3.74
CA LEU A 81 10.20 -20.31 3.85
C LEU A 81 11.54 -21.03 3.63
N ALA A 82 12.42 -20.49 2.82
CA ALA A 82 13.77 -20.97 2.62
C ALA A 82 14.76 -20.58 3.75
N GLY A 83 14.28 -20.02 4.87
CA GLY A 83 15.11 -19.62 6.01
C GLY A 83 15.73 -18.23 5.87
N GLY A 84 15.36 -17.46 4.86
CA GLY A 84 15.77 -16.06 4.71
C GLY A 84 15.03 -15.12 5.67
N SER A 85 15.49 -13.89 5.74
CA SER A 85 14.85 -12.83 6.53
C SER A 85 14.34 -11.70 5.64
N ILE A 86 13.35 -10.95 6.12
CA ILE A 86 12.90 -9.72 5.48
C ILE A 86 13.87 -8.60 5.91
N GLY A 87 14.50 -7.99 4.92
CA GLY A 87 15.44 -6.90 5.12
C GLY A 87 14.85 -5.52 4.72
N SER A 88 15.76 -4.61 4.36
CA SER A 88 15.40 -3.24 3.94
C SER A 88 14.55 -3.20 2.67
N GLU A 89 14.51 -4.29 1.89
CA GLU A 89 13.64 -4.46 0.72
C GLU A 89 12.14 -4.37 1.07
N SER A 90 11.75 -4.62 2.31
CA SER A 90 10.36 -4.43 2.78
C SER A 90 9.87 -2.98 2.61
N SER A 91 10.81 -2.03 2.63
CA SER A 91 10.52 -0.61 2.38
C SER A 91 10.00 -0.35 0.96
N LEU A 92 10.48 -1.12 -0.04
CA LEU A 92 9.96 -1.05 -1.41
C LEU A 92 8.48 -1.45 -1.46
N GLY A 93 8.15 -2.57 -0.82
CA GLY A 93 6.77 -3.06 -0.75
C GLY A 93 5.84 -2.05 -0.10
N LYS A 94 6.30 -1.38 0.97
CA LYS A 94 5.50 -0.36 1.68
C LYS A 94 5.20 0.85 0.81
N ILE A 95 6.18 1.39 0.10
CA ILE A 95 5.96 2.50 -0.84
C ILE A 95 4.99 2.04 -1.93
N PHE A 96 5.28 0.90 -2.57
CA PHE A 96 4.52 0.38 -3.69
C PHE A 96 3.03 0.24 -3.37
N TRP A 97 2.67 -0.51 -2.30
CA TRP A 97 1.26 -0.74 -2.00
C TRP A 97 0.52 0.53 -1.56
N SER A 98 1.21 1.47 -0.89
CA SER A 98 0.56 2.71 -0.44
C SER A 98 0.26 3.65 -1.61
N GLU A 99 1.13 3.71 -2.61
CA GLU A 99 0.93 4.50 -3.83
C GLU A 99 -0.12 3.84 -4.75
N LEU A 100 -0.09 2.50 -4.87
CA LEU A 100 -1.09 1.74 -5.61
C LEU A 100 -2.51 1.92 -5.03
N ASP A 101 -2.66 1.81 -3.71
CA ASP A 101 -3.96 2.02 -3.02
C ASP A 101 -4.52 3.41 -3.33
N HIS A 102 -3.67 4.43 -3.23
CA HIS A 102 -4.06 5.80 -3.52
C HIS A 102 -4.45 5.99 -5.01
N MET A 103 -3.64 5.50 -5.93
CA MET A 103 -3.88 5.57 -7.37
C MET A 103 -5.20 4.92 -7.77
N MET A 104 -5.50 3.73 -7.26
CA MET A 104 -6.75 3.02 -7.56
C MET A 104 -7.98 3.81 -7.08
N HIS A 105 -7.95 4.31 -5.85
CA HIS A 105 -9.06 5.08 -5.31
C HIS A 105 -9.21 6.45 -5.99
N GLN A 106 -8.11 7.13 -6.32
CA GLN A 106 -8.15 8.36 -7.10
C GLN A 106 -8.75 8.13 -8.50
N THR A 107 -8.41 7.03 -9.15
CA THR A 107 -8.98 6.65 -10.46
C THR A 107 -10.48 6.41 -10.35
N ALA A 108 -10.94 5.72 -9.28
CA ALA A 108 -12.35 5.52 -9.04
C ALA A 108 -13.13 6.84 -8.90
N LEU A 109 -12.58 7.83 -8.17
CA LEU A 109 -13.23 9.14 -8.05
C LEU A 109 -13.29 9.89 -9.37
N LYS A 110 -12.27 9.75 -10.24
CA LYS A 110 -12.31 10.33 -11.60
C LYS A 110 -13.42 9.72 -12.46
N ILE A 111 -13.65 8.40 -12.36
CA ILE A 111 -14.73 7.71 -13.07
C ILE A 111 -16.11 8.14 -12.54
N LEU A 112 -16.25 8.26 -11.22
CA LEU A 112 -17.49 8.67 -10.56
C LEU A 112 -17.84 10.15 -10.82
N GLY A 113 -16.85 11.00 -11.12
CA GLY A 113 -17.04 12.42 -11.36
C GLY A 113 -17.83 13.10 -10.24
N ALA A 114 -18.84 13.90 -10.59
CA ALA A 114 -19.67 14.62 -9.62
C ALA A 114 -20.44 13.70 -8.65
N SER A 115 -20.72 12.45 -9.03
CA SER A 115 -21.36 11.48 -8.14
C SER A 115 -20.52 11.15 -6.92
N ALA A 116 -19.19 11.29 -7.01
CA ALA A 116 -18.30 11.10 -5.87
C ALA A 116 -18.50 12.18 -4.79
N GLU A 117 -18.85 13.42 -5.18
CA GLU A 117 -19.01 14.54 -4.24
C GLU A 117 -20.35 14.49 -3.51
N LEU A 118 -21.36 13.85 -4.11
CA LEU A 118 -22.74 13.85 -3.58
C LEU A 118 -23.01 12.73 -2.59
N SER A 119 -22.20 11.70 -2.54
CA SER A 119 -22.50 10.47 -1.82
C SER A 119 -21.70 10.30 -0.55
N LEU A 120 -22.17 10.92 0.55
CA LEU A 120 -21.73 10.57 1.92
C LEU A 120 -22.60 9.46 2.55
N ASP A 121 -23.68 9.05 1.91
CA ASP A 121 -24.55 7.99 2.40
C ASP A 121 -23.90 6.62 2.15
N SER A 122 -23.74 5.84 3.23
CA SER A 122 -23.11 4.51 3.23
C SER A 122 -23.78 3.47 2.35
N LYS A 123 -24.98 3.74 1.84
CA LYS A 123 -25.75 2.85 0.97
C LYS A 123 -25.32 2.88 -0.50
N HIS A 124 -24.60 3.93 -0.93
CA HIS A 124 -24.09 4.04 -2.29
C HIS A 124 -22.65 3.51 -2.41
N ASP A 125 -22.37 2.80 -3.50
CA ASP A 125 -21.01 2.28 -3.76
C ASP A 125 -19.98 3.40 -3.91
N ALA A 126 -20.38 4.58 -4.39
CA ALA A 126 -19.56 5.78 -4.41
C ALA A 126 -18.99 6.15 -3.02
N ALA A 127 -19.79 6.01 -1.94
CA ALA A 127 -19.34 6.29 -0.57
C ALA A 127 -18.19 5.37 -0.13
N LYS A 128 -18.15 4.13 -0.61
CA LYS A 128 -17.05 3.19 -0.32
C LYS A 128 -15.75 3.65 -0.96
N TRP A 129 -15.82 4.16 -2.21
CA TRP A 129 -14.67 4.69 -2.92
C TRP A 129 -14.15 5.98 -2.27
N ILE A 130 -15.04 6.87 -1.84
CA ILE A 130 -14.65 8.11 -1.12
C ILE A 130 -13.95 7.76 0.20
N LYS A 131 -14.51 6.85 1.00
CA LYS A 131 -13.89 6.39 2.25
C LYS A 131 -12.53 5.75 2.00
N GLY A 132 -12.43 4.91 0.98
CA GLY A 132 -11.18 4.29 0.57
C GLY A 132 -10.14 5.33 0.14
N PHE A 133 -10.54 6.32 -0.64
CA PHE A 133 -9.70 7.43 -1.06
C PHE A 133 -9.15 8.22 0.15
N MET A 134 -10.02 8.64 1.05
CA MET A 134 -9.61 9.35 2.26
C MET A 134 -8.64 8.51 3.11
N PHE A 135 -8.94 7.22 3.27
CA PHE A 135 -8.07 6.31 4.03
C PHE A 135 -6.74 6.04 3.32
N SER A 136 -6.69 6.07 2.00
CA SER A 136 -5.47 5.82 1.23
C SER A 136 -4.35 6.82 1.52
N TYR A 137 -4.68 8.05 1.93
CA TYR A 137 -3.71 9.06 2.37
C TYR A 137 -2.95 8.66 3.65
N ALA A 138 -3.52 7.80 4.47
CA ALA A 138 -2.83 7.30 5.66
C ALA A 138 -1.71 6.31 5.28
N GLY A 139 -1.84 5.62 4.15
CA GLY A 139 -0.86 4.64 3.67
C GLY A 139 0.57 5.18 3.58
N PRO A 140 0.82 6.31 2.90
CA PRO A 140 2.14 6.92 2.84
C PRO A 140 2.69 7.44 4.19
N ILE A 141 1.86 7.55 5.23
CA ILE A 141 2.20 8.18 6.50
C ILE A 141 2.54 7.15 7.58
N TYR A 142 1.63 6.21 7.87
CA TYR A 142 1.82 5.28 8.97
C TYR A 142 2.89 4.21 8.66
N ALA A 143 3.35 3.51 9.70
CA ALA A 143 4.44 2.52 9.63
C ALA A 143 5.75 3.07 9.04
N GLY A 144 5.99 4.35 9.29
CA GLY A 144 7.10 5.11 8.70
C GLY A 144 6.72 5.71 7.35
N THR A 145 6.89 7.01 7.21
CA THR A 145 6.48 7.71 5.99
C THR A 145 7.22 7.20 4.76
N ASN A 146 6.65 7.42 3.56
CA ASN A 146 7.30 7.02 2.31
C ASN A 146 8.68 7.67 2.15
N GLU A 147 8.87 8.89 2.67
CA GLU A 147 10.16 9.58 2.69
C GLU A 147 11.19 8.82 3.55
N ILE A 148 10.80 8.39 4.74
CA ILE A 148 11.66 7.55 5.62
C ILE A 148 11.95 6.20 4.95
N GLN A 149 10.99 5.60 4.27
CA GLN A 149 11.23 4.36 3.54
C GLN A 149 12.23 4.56 2.39
N LYS A 150 12.14 5.69 1.65
CA LYS A 150 13.11 6.07 0.60
C LYS A 150 14.52 6.25 1.18
N ASN A 151 14.65 6.89 2.35
CA ASN A 151 15.93 7.01 3.03
C ASN A 151 16.51 5.64 3.42
N ILE A 152 15.69 4.73 3.94
CA ILE A 152 16.11 3.37 4.26
C ILE A 152 16.61 2.63 3.01
N ILE A 153 15.91 2.77 1.89
CA ILE A 153 16.34 2.18 0.61
C ILE A 153 17.67 2.79 0.17
N ALA A 154 17.78 4.11 0.19
CA ALA A 154 19.00 4.82 -0.22
C ALA A 154 20.21 4.38 0.61
N GLU A 155 20.07 4.42 1.93
CA GLU A 155 21.21 4.17 2.84
C GLU A 155 21.54 2.67 2.97
N ARG A 156 20.51 1.82 3.13
CA ARG A 156 20.73 0.41 3.53
C ARG A 156 20.68 -0.58 2.38
N LEU A 157 20.00 -0.24 1.28
CA LEU A 157 19.88 -1.11 0.12
C LEU A 157 20.84 -0.70 -0.99
N LEU A 158 20.94 0.62 -1.25
CA LEU A 158 21.80 1.17 -2.30
C LEU A 158 23.18 1.62 -1.80
N GLY A 159 23.38 1.72 -0.48
CA GLY A 159 24.66 2.15 0.11
C GLY A 159 25.01 3.61 -0.15
N LEU A 160 24.01 4.47 -0.40
CA LEU A 160 24.25 5.89 -0.61
C LEU A 160 24.62 6.58 0.71
N PRO A 161 25.42 7.66 0.66
CA PRO A 161 25.79 8.43 1.84
C PRO A 161 24.54 9.10 2.45
N LYS A 162 24.60 9.31 3.79
CA LYS A 162 23.59 10.06 4.54
C LYS A 162 23.62 11.54 4.20
#